data_5a54a4837bbe1ec7b9e9fbddc5f82445
#
_entry.id   5a54a4837bbe1ec7b9e9fbddc5f82445
#
_cell.length_a   1.000
_cell.length_b   1.000
_cell.length_c   1.000
_cell.angle_alpha   90.00
_cell.angle_beta   90.00
_cell.angle_gamma   90.00
#
_symmetry.space_group_name_H-M   'P 1'
#
loop_
_entity.id
_entity.type
_entity.pdbx_description
1 polymer ?
#
loop_
_entity_poly.entity_id
_entity_poly.type
_entity_poly.pdbx_seq_one_letter_code
_entity_poly.pdbx_strand_id
1 'polypeptide(L)'
;MHSTVSDGWRDPDEVAHLAADRGVRVMALTDHDAFHGVERARSVAHRRGLGYIPALEVTTYPPNQMRHILGHGVDVAHPQLLSLIARTQGVFRRQVQAWLKVLDEQGIGRGLGLEAFAYKPTVMPGAVLKVLLQHGLMTETDAWDSARKAVDFMPADFYAPIPSPREAVDAIHAAGGLAVHAHPGSVPDQDLMKEVLPLVDGLEVYTRRHRAEQIPVYEELAGRHGLLMTVGTDYHGFNGADYEAPKTVIDIRYLEKLGARVQWPAVEQAG
;
A
#
# COMPACT_ATOMS: atom_id res chain seq x y z
N MET A 1 -3.31 3.21 4.26
CA MET A 1 -2.56 3.20 5.54
C MET A 1 -1.78 1.91 5.64
N HIS A 2 -0.54 1.98 6.15
CA HIS A 2 0.39 0.85 6.23
C HIS A 2 0.74 0.52 7.68
N SER A 3 1.04 -0.75 7.92
CA SER A 3 1.47 -1.26 9.21
C SER A 3 2.84 -1.94 9.16
N THR A 4 3.30 -2.47 10.31
CA THR A 4 4.52 -3.29 10.37
C THR A 4 4.44 -4.60 9.59
N VAL A 5 3.29 -4.92 9.02
CA VAL A 5 3.11 -6.04 8.09
C VAL A 5 3.83 -5.77 6.77
N SER A 6 3.80 -4.53 6.27
CA SER A 6 4.61 -4.11 5.13
C SER A 6 5.77 -3.22 5.57
N ASP A 7 5.67 -1.94 5.41
CA ASP A 7 6.71 -0.94 5.68
C ASP A 7 6.26 0.20 6.61
N GLY A 8 5.07 0.10 7.18
CA GLY A 8 4.61 1.00 8.23
C GLY A 8 5.36 0.81 9.56
N TRP A 9 5.26 1.78 10.44
CA TRP A 9 5.97 1.84 11.73
C TRP A 9 5.17 1.39 12.93
N ARG A 10 3.85 1.21 12.75
CA ARG A 10 2.93 0.80 13.81
C ARG A 10 2.30 -0.54 13.47
N ASP A 11 1.99 -1.30 14.50
CA ASP A 11 1.24 -2.55 14.33
C ASP A 11 -0.17 -2.28 13.79
N PRO A 12 -0.79 -3.26 13.11
CA PRO A 12 -2.17 -3.13 12.61
C PRO A 12 -3.17 -2.61 13.64
N ASP A 13 -3.04 -3.09 14.89
CA ASP A 13 -3.90 -2.69 15.99
C ASP A 13 -3.73 -1.20 16.33
N GLU A 14 -2.48 -0.74 16.40
CA GLU A 14 -2.16 0.67 16.68
C GLU A 14 -2.65 1.59 15.56
N VAL A 15 -2.53 1.17 14.31
CA VAL A 15 -3.05 1.93 13.15
C VAL A 15 -4.56 2.10 13.26
N ALA A 16 -5.29 1.03 13.62
CA ALA A 16 -6.73 1.09 13.78
C ALA A 16 -7.16 1.95 14.99
N HIS A 17 -6.44 1.89 16.11
CA HIS A 17 -6.67 2.79 17.25
C HIS A 17 -6.44 4.25 16.85
N LEU A 18 -5.34 4.53 16.16
CA LEU A 18 -5.01 5.88 15.70
C LEU A 18 -6.09 6.43 14.75
N ALA A 19 -6.59 5.63 13.82
CA ALA A 19 -7.69 6.02 12.94
C ALA A 19 -8.93 6.43 13.73
N ALA A 20 -9.33 5.62 14.72
CA ALA A 20 -10.46 5.93 15.60
C ALA A 20 -10.25 7.23 16.40
N ASP A 21 -9.07 7.43 16.98
CA ASP A 21 -8.71 8.63 17.76
C ASP A 21 -8.74 9.91 16.91
N ARG A 22 -8.57 9.78 15.59
CA ARG A 22 -8.65 10.88 14.61
C ARG A 22 -10.05 11.07 14.02
N GLY A 23 -11.06 10.35 14.50
CA GLY A 23 -12.45 10.50 14.08
C GLY A 23 -12.76 9.87 12.73
N VAL A 24 -11.94 8.95 12.25
CA VAL A 24 -12.25 8.16 11.04
C VAL A 24 -13.49 7.32 11.31
N ARG A 25 -14.41 7.26 10.34
CA ARG A 25 -15.64 6.48 10.43
C ARG A 25 -15.56 5.13 9.72
N VAL A 26 -14.80 5.09 8.64
CA VAL A 26 -14.53 3.88 7.84
C VAL A 26 -13.06 3.87 7.50
N MET A 27 -12.39 2.75 7.72
CA MET A 27 -10.96 2.62 7.42
C MET A 27 -10.66 1.41 6.54
N ALA A 28 -9.54 1.49 5.82
CA ALA A 28 -8.89 0.38 5.14
C ALA A 28 -7.42 0.34 5.55
N LEU A 29 -6.93 -0.81 6.01
CA LEU A 29 -5.50 -1.09 6.09
C LEU A 29 -5.07 -1.64 4.72
N THR A 30 -4.09 -1.00 4.08
CA THR A 30 -3.69 -1.27 2.70
C THR A 30 -2.20 -1.61 2.63
N ASP A 31 -1.76 -2.54 3.47
CA ASP A 31 -0.37 -3.01 3.45
C ASP A 31 0.04 -3.49 2.06
N HIS A 32 1.27 -3.19 1.66
CA HIS A 32 1.81 -3.62 0.37
C HIS A 32 1.86 -5.13 0.27
N ASP A 33 1.20 -5.66 -0.78
CA ASP A 33 1.24 -7.07 -1.16
C ASP A 33 1.05 -8.04 0.02
N ALA A 34 0.10 -7.71 0.93
CA ALA A 34 -0.12 -8.49 2.13
C ALA A 34 -1.51 -8.30 2.76
N PHE A 35 -2.02 -9.38 3.37
CA PHE A 35 -3.27 -9.39 4.15
C PHE A 35 -3.10 -9.73 5.64
N HIS A 36 -1.86 -9.99 6.09
CA HIS A 36 -1.61 -10.49 7.45
C HIS A 36 -2.09 -9.55 8.57
N GLY A 37 -2.24 -8.26 8.28
CA GLY A 37 -2.74 -7.25 9.22
C GLY A 37 -4.25 -7.06 9.24
N VAL A 38 -4.96 -7.53 8.20
CA VAL A 38 -6.37 -7.22 7.97
C VAL A 38 -7.27 -7.60 9.14
N GLU A 39 -7.16 -8.84 9.64
CA GLU A 39 -8.03 -9.33 10.70
C GLU A 39 -7.79 -8.61 12.03
N ARG A 40 -6.53 -8.34 12.36
CA ARG A 40 -6.16 -7.57 13.56
C ARG A 40 -6.73 -6.16 13.51
N ALA A 41 -6.47 -5.43 12.43
CA ALA A 41 -6.98 -4.07 12.24
C ALA A 41 -8.51 -4.02 12.23
N ARG A 42 -9.19 -4.95 11.55
CA ARG A 42 -10.64 -5.08 11.51
C ARG A 42 -11.23 -5.26 12.91
N SER A 43 -10.65 -6.17 13.69
CA SER A 43 -11.11 -6.46 15.05
C SER A 43 -11.05 -5.21 15.94
N VAL A 44 -9.97 -4.43 15.85
CA VAL A 44 -9.85 -3.16 16.59
C VAL A 44 -10.82 -2.12 16.06
N ALA A 45 -10.91 -1.95 14.73
CA ALA A 45 -11.83 -1.01 14.10
C ALA A 45 -13.27 -1.23 14.57
N HIS A 46 -13.73 -2.48 14.57
CA HIS A 46 -15.09 -2.82 15.05
C HIS A 46 -15.28 -2.51 16.52
N ARG A 47 -14.32 -2.86 17.41
CA ARG A 47 -14.41 -2.48 18.83
C ARG A 47 -14.45 -0.99 19.08
N ARG A 48 -13.88 -0.20 18.16
CA ARG A 48 -13.87 1.26 18.19
C ARG A 48 -15.04 1.89 17.41
N GLY A 49 -15.99 1.08 16.91
CA GLY A 49 -17.17 1.55 16.18
C GLY A 49 -16.94 1.97 14.74
N LEU A 50 -15.81 1.64 14.15
CA LEU A 50 -15.49 1.96 12.75
C LEU A 50 -16.00 0.87 11.80
N GLY A 51 -16.47 1.30 10.62
CA GLY A 51 -16.56 0.41 9.46
C GLY A 51 -15.17 0.05 8.95
N TYR A 52 -15.02 -1.17 8.44
CA TYR A 52 -13.76 -1.68 7.90
C TYR A 52 -13.91 -2.18 6.47
N ILE A 53 -12.96 -1.84 5.62
CA ILE A 53 -12.89 -2.30 4.23
C ILE A 53 -11.68 -3.23 4.12
N PRO A 54 -11.86 -4.53 3.84
CA PRO A 54 -10.75 -5.42 3.53
C PRO A 54 -10.01 -4.92 2.29
N ALA A 55 -8.71 -4.68 2.40
CA ALA A 55 -7.96 -4.02 1.34
C ALA A 55 -6.48 -4.40 1.35
N LEU A 56 -5.80 -4.05 0.26
CA LEU A 56 -4.34 -4.09 0.13
C LEU A 56 -3.89 -3.04 -0.87
N GLU A 57 -2.59 -2.79 -0.91
CA GLU A 57 -1.95 -2.03 -1.98
C GLU A 57 -1.06 -2.98 -2.81
N VAL A 58 -1.46 -3.22 -4.06
CA VAL A 58 -0.72 -4.09 -4.98
C VAL A 58 0.39 -3.30 -5.65
N THR A 59 1.62 -3.78 -5.51
CA THR A 59 2.75 -3.27 -6.28
C THR A 59 2.67 -3.76 -7.71
N THR A 60 2.78 -2.86 -8.68
CA THR A 60 2.83 -3.19 -10.11
C THR A 60 4.09 -2.67 -10.75
N TYR A 61 4.53 -3.35 -11.79
CA TYR A 61 5.77 -3.03 -12.48
C TYR A 61 5.53 -2.88 -13.98
N PRO A 62 5.34 -1.65 -14.49
CA PRO A 62 5.60 -1.37 -15.89
C PRO A 62 7.11 -1.20 -16.11
N PRO A 63 7.62 -1.37 -17.35
CA PRO A 63 9.06 -1.47 -17.63
C PRO A 63 9.95 -0.36 -17.03
N ASN A 64 9.39 0.78 -16.67
CA ASN A 64 10.16 1.94 -16.25
C ASN A 64 9.78 2.52 -14.87
N GLN A 65 8.73 2.04 -14.21
CA GLN A 65 8.28 2.69 -12.98
C GLN A 65 7.30 1.85 -12.16
N MET A 66 7.60 1.65 -10.86
CA MET A 66 6.66 1.04 -9.92
C MET A 66 5.40 1.88 -9.78
N ARG A 67 4.23 1.23 -9.79
CA ARG A 67 2.94 1.85 -9.52
C ARG A 67 2.18 1.01 -8.52
N HIS A 68 1.23 1.63 -7.84
CA HIS A 68 0.44 0.95 -6.84
C HIS A 68 -1.04 1.02 -7.21
N ILE A 69 -1.71 -0.13 -7.06
CA ILE A 69 -3.15 -0.26 -7.25
C ILE A 69 -3.78 -0.73 -5.94
N LEU A 70 -4.63 0.10 -5.37
CA LEU A 70 -5.40 -0.27 -4.18
C LEU A 70 -6.51 -1.23 -4.58
N GLY A 71 -6.62 -2.35 -3.88
CA GLY A 71 -7.77 -3.25 -3.97
C GLY A 71 -8.66 -3.06 -2.76
N HIS A 72 -9.83 -2.45 -2.92
CA HIS A 72 -10.77 -2.20 -1.83
C HIS A 72 -11.96 -3.14 -1.87
N GLY A 73 -12.31 -3.72 -0.73
CA GLY A 73 -13.45 -4.63 -0.59
C GLY A 73 -13.22 -6.00 -1.23
N VAL A 74 -11.95 -6.44 -1.26
CA VAL A 74 -11.56 -7.73 -1.84
C VAL A 74 -11.85 -8.91 -0.90
N ASP A 75 -12.08 -10.08 -1.49
CA ASP A 75 -11.96 -11.34 -0.78
C ASP A 75 -10.47 -11.64 -0.55
N VAL A 76 -10.02 -11.53 0.70
CA VAL A 76 -8.63 -11.75 1.11
C VAL A 76 -8.13 -13.17 0.92
N ALA A 77 -9.04 -14.12 0.70
CA ALA A 77 -8.74 -15.53 0.45
C ALA A 77 -8.77 -15.90 -1.05
N HIS A 78 -9.04 -14.93 -1.94
CA HIS A 78 -9.18 -15.23 -3.36
C HIS A 78 -7.88 -15.76 -3.99
N PRO A 79 -7.89 -16.96 -4.62
CA PRO A 79 -6.66 -17.63 -5.05
C PRO A 79 -5.81 -16.85 -6.05
N GLN A 80 -6.45 -16.15 -7.00
CA GLN A 80 -5.74 -15.37 -8.01
C GLN A 80 -4.97 -14.21 -7.37
N LEU A 81 -5.58 -13.52 -6.41
CA LEU A 81 -4.96 -12.42 -5.70
C LEU A 81 -3.81 -12.90 -4.80
N LEU A 82 -4.01 -14.00 -4.09
CA LEU A 82 -2.96 -14.62 -3.29
C LEU A 82 -1.77 -15.10 -4.14
N SER A 83 -2.02 -15.66 -5.33
CA SER A 83 -0.98 -16.08 -6.27
C SER A 83 -0.16 -14.87 -6.76
N LEU A 84 -0.82 -13.76 -7.07
CA LEU A 84 -0.18 -12.52 -7.48
C LEU A 84 0.72 -11.98 -6.37
N ILE A 85 0.21 -11.88 -5.14
CA ILE A 85 0.98 -11.47 -3.96
C ILE A 85 2.21 -12.36 -3.78
N ALA A 86 2.07 -13.67 -3.86
CA ALA A 86 3.17 -14.61 -3.68
C ALA A 86 4.31 -14.40 -4.69
N ARG A 87 3.98 -14.07 -5.96
CA ARG A 87 4.97 -13.74 -6.99
C ARG A 87 5.77 -12.48 -6.62
N THR A 88 5.08 -11.40 -6.26
CA THR A 88 5.69 -10.13 -5.83
C THR A 88 6.57 -10.33 -4.61
N GLN A 89 6.08 -11.03 -3.60
CA GLN A 89 6.83 -11.35 -2.38
C GLN A 89 8.08 -12.19 -2.67
N GLY A 90 8.04 -13.07 -3.67
CA GLY A 90 9.20 -13.81 -4.14
C GLY A 90 10.30 -12.91 -4.72
N VAL A 91 9.94 -11.86 -5.45
CA VAL A 91 10.88 -10.86 -5.97
C VAL A 91 11.50 -10.05 -4.83
N PHE A 92 10.67 -9.49 -3.95
CA PHE A 92 11.14 -8.67 -2.82
C PHE A 92 12.05 -9.46 -1.87
N ARG A 93 11.75 -10.73 -1.64
CA ARG A 93 12.61 -11.59 -0.82
C ARG A 93 14.00 -11.72 -1.42
N ARG A 94 14.12 -11.96 -2.73
CA ARG A 94 15.43 -12.03 -3.41
C ARG A 94 16.15 -10.68 -3.40
N GLN A 95 15.42 -9.57 -3.59
CA GLN A 95 15.97 -8.22 -3.51
C GLN A 95 16.51 -7.92 -2.11
N VAL A 96 15.72 -8.19 -1.07
CA VAL A 96 16.15 -7.97 0.32
C VAL A 96 17.35 -8.84 0.67
N GLN A 97 17.35 -10.12 0.29
CA GLN A 97 18.50 -11.01 0.52
C GLN A 97 19.79 -10.49 -0.13
N ALA A 98 19.69 -10.04 -1.39
CA ALA A 98 20.83 -9.45 -2.09
C ALA A 98 21.32 -8.16 -1.41
N TRP A 99 20.39 -7.30 -1.00
CA TRP A 99 20.71 -6.05 -0.34
C TRP A 99 21.35 -6.27 1.05
N LEU A 100 20.81 -7.17 1.85
CA LEU A 100 21.38 -7.53 3.16
C LEU A 100 22.81 -8.04 3.04
N LYS A 101 23.13 -8.79 1.98
CA LYS A 101 24.50 -9.22 1.70
C LYS A 101 25.43 -8.02 1.44
N VAL A 102 25.01 -7.07 0.63
CA VAL A 102 25.77 -5.84 0.34
C VAL A 102 25.99 -5.02 1.62
N LEU A 103 24.95 -4.87 2.45
CA LEU A 103 25.08 -4.16 3.73
C LEU A 103 26.05 -4.85 4.69
N ASP A 104 26.00 -6.17 4.79
CA ASP A 104 26.94 -6.93 5.64
C ASP A 104 28.40 -6.81 5.17
N GLU A 105 28.65 -6.91 3.85
CA GLU A 105 29.98 -6.70 3.25
C GLU A 105 30.53 -5.29 3.56
N GLN A 106 29.67 -4.29 3.66
CA GLN A 106 30.00 -2.92 4.03
C GLN A 106 30.09 -2.71 5.56
N GLY A 107 29.74 -3.70 6.36
CA GLY A 107 29.68 -3.61 7.81
C GLY A 107 28.50 -2.76 8.33
N ILE A 108 27.51 -2.47 7.48
CA ILE A 108 26.36 -1.63 7.81
C ILE A 108 25.29 -2.48 8.49
N GLY A 109 24.75 -1.99 9.60
CA GLY A 109 23.61 -2.62 10.32
C GLY A 109 23.97 -3.90 11.08
N ARG A 110 25.26 -4.19 11.31
CA ARG A 110 25.70 -5.34 12.10
C ARG A 110 25.10 -5.30 13.50
N GLY A 111 24.53 -6.43 13.92
CA GLY A 111 23.90 -6.56 15.24
C GLY A 111 22.47 -6.02 15.34
N LEU A 112 21.90 -5.51 14.24
CA LEU A 112 20.50 -5.04 14.22
C LEU A 112 19.49 -6.11 13.83
N GLY A 113 19.91 -7.34 13.58
CA GLY A 113 19.02 -8.45 13.21
C GLY A 113 18.34 -8.25 11.85
N LEU A 114 18.97 -7.50 10.94
CA LEU A 114 18.40 -7.23 9.60
C LEU A 114 18.16 -8.50 8.80
N GLU A 115 18.94 -9.55 9.04
CA GLU A 115 18.78 -10.86 8.40
C GLU A 115 17.39 -11.46 8.61
N ALA A 116 16.72 -11.14 9.72
CA ALA A 116 15.38 -11.61 10.01
C ALA A 116 14.33 -11.10 9.00
N PHE A 117 14.59 -9.98 8.34
CA PHE A 117 13.66 -9.42 7.35
C PHE A 117 13.47 -10.35 6.13
N ALA A 118 14.50 -11.09 5.72
CA ALA A 118 14.40 -12.03 4.60
C ALA A 118 13.47 -13.23 4.89
N TYR A 119 13.15 -13.47 6.16
CA TYR A 119 12.33 -14.62 6.60
C TYR A 119 10.94 -14.24 7.10
N LYS A 120 10.57 -12.95 7.06
CA LYS A 120 9.21 -12.52 7.41
C LYS A 120 8.18 -13.10 6.43
N PRO A 121 6.93 -13.33 6.86
CA PRO A 121 5.84 -13.71 5.96
C PRO A 121 5.68 -12.70 4.81
N THR A 122 5.72 -11.42 5.14
CA THR A 122 5.75 -10.31 4.17
C THR A 122 7.11 -9.66 4.19
N VAL A 123 7.73 -9.57 3.02
CA VAL A 123 9.05 -8.96 2.83
C VAL A 123 8.88 -7.69 2.00
N MET A 124 9.38 -6.59 2.53
CA MET A 124 9.40 -5.28 1.84
C MET A 124 10.78 -4.65 1.97
N PRO A 125 11.37 -4.17 0.86
CA PRO A 125 12.62 -3.38 0.93
C PRO A 125 12.48 -2.14 1.83
N GLY A 126 11.32 -1.48 1.82
CA GLY A 126 11.01 -0.34 2.70
C GLY A 126 11.13 -0.66 4.19
N ALA A 127 10.89 -1.90 4.60
CA ALA A 127 11.07 -2.29 6.00
C ALA A 127 12.56 -2.33 6.42
N VAL A 128 13.47 -2.70 5.53
CA VAL A 128 14.92 -2.62 5.76
C VAL A 128 15.36 -1.15 5.78
N LEU A 129 14.90 -0.36 4.79
CA LEU A 129 15.14 1.08 4.73
C LEU A 129 14.80 1.75 6.06
N LYS A 130 13.62 1.47 6.59
CA LYS A 130 13.15 2.00 7.88
C LYS A 130 14.18 1.83 8.99
N VAL A 131 14.74 0.62 9.15
CA VAL A 131 15.74 0.35 10.20
C VAL A 131 17.02 1.14 9.95
N LEU A 132 17.48 1.21 8.70
CA LEU A 132 18.68 1.99 8.35
C LEU A 132 18.52 3.48 8.69
N LEU A 133 17.34 4.06 8.40
CA LEU A 133 17.04 5.45 8.74
C LEU A 133 16.93 5.67 10.25
N GLN A 134 16.25 4.77 10.98
CA GLN A 134 16.08 4.87 12.43
C GLN A 134 17.42 4.92 13.17
N HIS A 135 18.40 4.19 12.67
CA HIS A 135 19.73 4.12 13.28
C HIS A 135 20.73 5.12 12.67
N GLY A 136 20.26 5.99 11.77
CA GLY A 136 21.13 7.01 11.13
C GLY A 136 22.27 6.40 10.30
N LEU A 137 22.11 5.19 9.79
CA LEU A 137 23.16 4.45 9.07
C LEU A 137 23.28 4.87 7.61
N MET A 138 22.19 5.35 7.01
CA MET A 138 22.14 5.82 5.63
C MET A 138 21.12 6.95 5.51
N THR A 139 21.26 7.78 4.47
CA THR A 139 20.16 8.64 4.02
C THR A 139 19.16 7.80 3.23
N GLU A 140 17.93 8.30 3.04
CA GLU A 140 16.91 7.60 2.25
C GLU A 140 17.40 7.37 0.82
N THR A 141 18.02 8.38 0.19
CA THR A 141 18.56 8.28 -1.17
C THR A 141 19.64 7.21 -1.26
N ASP A 142 20.64 7.24 -0.35
CA ASP A 142 21.74 6.28 -0.37
C ASP A 142 21.24 4.84 -0.14
N ALA A 143 20.26 4.67 0.73
CA ALA A 143 19.68 3.36 1.02
C ALA A 143 18.95 2.78 -0.20
N TRP A 144 18.12 3.59 -0.89
CA TRP A 144 17.46 3.14 -2.12
C TRP A 144 18.45 2.90 -3.27
N ASP A 145 19.51 3.70 -3.38
CA ASP A 145 20.58 3.48 -4.35
C ASP A 145 21.35 2.19 -4.07
N SER A 146 21.64 1.92 -2.79
CA SER A 146 22.24 0.66 -2.37
C SER A 146 21.34 -0.55 -2.68
N ALA A 147 20.04 -0.44 -2.40
CA ALA A 147 19.08 -1.50 -2.69
C ALA A 147 18.95 -1.79 -4.19
N ARG A 148 18.98 -0.74 -5.05
CA ARG A 148 18.99 -0.90 -6.51
C ARG A 148 20.27 -1.58 -6.99
N LYS A 149 21.42 -1.08 -6.57
CA LYS A 149 22.73 -1.65 -6.94
C LYS A 149 22.90 -3.11 -6.50
N ALA A 150 22.25 -3.49 -5.40
CA ALA A 150 22.29 -4.87 -4.91
C ALA A 150 21.66 -5.89 -5.89
N VAL A 151 20.87 -5.45 -6.85
CA VAL A 151 20.22 -6.29 -7.87
C VAL A 151 20.72 -6.04 -9.29
N ASP A 152 21.71 -5.16 -9.50
CA ASP A 152 22.24 -4.84 -10.83
C ASP A 152 22.85 -6.05 -11.57
N PHE A 153 23.27 -7.06 -10.81
CA PHE A 153 23.78 -8.32 -11.37
C PHE A 153 22.70 -9.38 -11.62
N MET A 154 21.45 -9.10 -11.25
CA MET A 154 20.32 -9.99 -11.51
C MET A 154 19.93 -9.97 -13.00
N PRO A 155 19.23 -10.99 -13.49
CA PRO A 155 18.71 -10.99 -14.86
C PRO A 155 17.87 -9.75 -15.16
N ALA A 156 17.87 -9.30 -16.41
CA ALA A 156 17.11 -8.12 -16.85
C ALA A 156 15.59 -8.27 -16.59
N ASP A 157 15.10 -9.50 -16.50
CA ASP A 157 13.71 -9.85 -16.19
C ASP A 157 13.45 -10.09 -14.70
N PHE A 158 14.37 -9.70 -13.82
CA PHE A 158 14.28 -9.92 -12.37
C PHE A 158 12.94 -9.49 -11.77
N TYR A 159 12.39 -8.38 -12.25
CA TYR A 159 11.11 -7.83 -11.81
C TYR A 159 9.90 -8.35 -12.61
N ALA A 160 10.09 -9.15 -13.65
CA ALA A 160 9.00 -9.65 -14.48
C ALA A 160 7.90 -10.44 -13.73
N PRO A 161 8.17 -11.10 -12.57
CA PRO A 161 7.10 -11.73 -11.80
C PRO A 161 6.17 -10.74 -11.08
N ILE A 162 6.56 -9.46 -10.91
CA ILE A 162 5.68 -8.43 -10.37
C ILE A 162 4.59 -8.14 -11.41
N PRO A 163 3.29 -8.07 -11.01
CA PRO A 163 2.21 -7.93 -11.97
C PRO A 163 2.24 -6.59 -12.71
N SER A 164 1.74 -6.59 -13.93
CA SER A 164 1.35 -5.36 -14.62
C SER A 164 0.12 -4.74 -13.94
N PRO A 165 -0.15 -3.43 -14.16
CA PRO A 165 -1.38 -2.81 -13.66
C PRO A 165 -2.66 -3.55 -14.09
N ARG A 166 -2.71 -4.07 -15.33
CA ARG A 166 -3.84 -4.87 -15.81
C ARG A 166 -4.02 -6.16 -15.01
N GLU A 167 -2.95 -6.94 -14.81
CA GLU A 167 -3.04 -8.17 -14.01
C GLU A 167 -3.48 -7.90 -12.57
N ALA A 168 -3.02 -6.79 -11.98
CA ALA A 168 -3.43 -6.38 -10.63
C ALA A 168 -4.93 -6.04 -10.60
N VAL A 169 -5.40 -5.24 -11.55
CA VAL A 169 -6.82 -4.87 -11.66
C VAL A 169 -7.70 -6.09 -11.89
N ASP A 170 -7.32 -6.97 -12.82
CA ASP A 170 -8.06 -8.20 -13.12
C ASP A 170 -8.16 -9.12 -11.88
N ALA A 171 -7.08 -9.23 -11.09
CA ALA A 171 -7.07 -10.02 -9.86
C ALA A 171 -7.94 -9.38 -8.74
N ILE A 172 -7.90 -8.05 -8.61
CA ILE A 172 -8.75 -7.30 -7.67
C ILE A 172 -10.23 -7.47 -8.04
N HIS A 173 -10.59 -7.33 -9.31
CA HIS A 173 -11.97 -7.52 -9.79
C HIS A 173 -12.42 -8.97 -9.60
N ALA A 174 -11.57 -9.96 -9.89
CA ALA A 174 -11.88 -11.37 -9.65
C ALA A 174 -12.16 -11.65 -8.17
N ALA A 175 -11.44 -10.96 -7.26
CA ALA A 175 -11.67 -11.02 -5.82
C ALA A 175 -12.89 -10.16 -5.37
N GLY A 176 -13.66 -9.62 -6.29
CA GLY A 176 -14.88 -8.86 -6.03
C GLY A 176 -14.63 -7.42 -5.53
N GLY A 177 -13.41 -6.93 -5.57
CA GLY A 177 -13.03 -5.60 -5.12
C GLY A 177 -13.19 -4.51 -6.18
N LEU A 178 -12.87 -3.28 -5.76
CA LEU A 178 -12.69 -2.11 -6.63
C LEU A 178 -11.21 -1.77 -6.71
N ALA A 179 -10.72 -1.56 -7.93
CA ALA A 179 -9.33 -1.18 -8.20
C ALA A 179 -9.21 0.34 -8.27
N VAL A 180 -8.28 0.91 -7.49
CA VAL A 180 -8.05 2.36 -7.42
C VAL A 180 -6.57 2.65 -7.66
N HIS A 181 -6.26 3.58 -8.56
CA HIS A 181 -4.87 4.03 -8.74
C HIS A 181 -4.45 4.88 -7.53
N ALA A 182 -3.46 4.40 -6.78
CA ALA A 182 -2.94 5.06 -5.59
C ALA A 182 -2.10 6.29 -5.95
N HIS A 183 -2.20 7.35 -5.16
CA HIS A 183 -1.35 8.57 -5.17
C HIS A 183 -0.71 8.92 -6.54
N PRO A 184 -1.51 9.16 -7.60
CA PRO A 184 -1.00 9.34 -8.97
C PRO A 184 0.03 10.46 -9.13
N GLY A 185 0.02 11.47 -8.24
CA GLY A 185 0.97 12.57 -8.24
C GLY A 185 2.38 12.21 -7.78
N SER A 186 2.58 11.02 -7.23
CA SER A 186 3.91 10.51 -6.87
C SER A 186 4.72 10.09 -8.10
N VAL A 187 4.05 9.96 -9.24
CA VAL A 187 4.67 9.48 -10.49
C VAL A 187 4.33 10.45 -11.63
N PRO A 188 5.32 11.21 -12.13
CA PRO A 188 5.06 12.31 -13.09
C PRO A 188 4.71 11.87 -14.50
N ASP A 189 4.70 10.60 -14.84
CA ASP A 189 4.54 10.13 -16.21
C ASP A 189 3.07 10.12 -16.65
N GLN A 190 2.70 11.11 -17.47
CA GLN A 190 1.35 11.23 -18.01
C GLN A 190 0.95 10.09 -18.97
N ASP A 191 1.91 9.44 -19.64
CA ASP A 191 1.59 8.37 -20.59
C ASP A 191 1.21 7.08 -19.85
N LEU A 192 1.90 6.76 -18.77
CA LEU A 192 1.51 5.65 -17.90
C LEU A 192 0.17 5.89 -17.20
N MET A 193 -0.17 7.15 -16.87
CA MET A 193 -1.51 7.50 -16.39
C MET A 193 -2.59 7.12 -17.40
N LYS A 194 -2.36 7.34 -18.70
CA LYS A 194 -3.29 6.97 -19.77
C LYS A 194 -3.47 5.46 -19.90
N GLU A 195 -2.44 4.68 -19.61
CA GLU A 195 -2.51 3.21 -19.66
C GLU A 195 -3.30 2.63 -18.47
N VAL A 196 -3.23 3.27 -17.29
CA VAL A 196 -3.87 2.77 -16.07
C VAL A 196 -5.32 3.25 -15.93
N LEU A 197 -5.59 4.51 -16.29
CA LEU A 197 -6.92 5.11 -16.10
C LEU A 197 -8.08 4.32 -16.73
N PRO A 198 -7.95 3.70 -17.93
CA PRO A 198 -9.01 2.91 -18.52
C PRO A 198 -9.27 1.58 -17.81
N LEU A 199 -8.40 1.17 -16.87
CA LEU A 199 -8.46 -0.12 -16.21
C LEU A 199 -9.16 -0.03 -14.84
N VAL A 200 -8.96 1.09 -14.13
CA VAL A 200 -9.33 1.24 -12.74
C VAL A 200 -10.75 1.78 -12.55
N ASP A 201 -11.35 1.49 -11.41
CA ASP A 201 -12.65 2.00 -11.00
C ASP A 201 -12.56 3.40 -10.39
N GLY A 202 -11.41 3.76 -9.86
CA GLY A 202 -11.20 5.00 -9.14
C GLY A 202 -9.78 5.52 -9.16
N LEU A 203 -9.65 6.77 -8.71
CA LEU A 203 -8.41 7.49 -8.57
C LEU A 203 -8.31 8.03 -7.14
N GLU A 204 -7.18 7.83 -6.47
CA GLU A 204 -6.92 8.45 -5.19
C GLU A 204 -6.58 9.93 -5.41
N VAL A 205 -7.61 10.78 -5.37
CA VAL A 205 -7.47 12.22 -5.64
C VAL A 205 -6.93 12.95 -4.41
N TYR A 206 -7.46 12.59 -3.25
CA TYR A 206 -7.21 13.31 -2.01
C TYR A 206 -6.23 12.53 -1.15
N THR A 207 -4.94 12.83 -1.32
CA THR A 207 -3.86 12.21 -0.57
C THR A 207 -2.82 13.26 -0.16
N ARG A 208 -2.14 13.03 0.95
CA ARG A 208 -1.04 13.91 1.38
C ARG A 208 0.17 13.89 0.40
N ARG A 209 0.22 12.91 -0.51
CA ARG A 209 1.24 12.84 -1.56
C ARG A 209 1.04 13.90 -2.65
N HIS A 210 -0.15 14.50 -2.70
CA HIS A 210 -0.46 15.54 -3.67
C HIS A 210 -0.25 16.94 -3.07
N ARG A 211 0.35 17.82 -3.87
CA ARG A 211 0.34 19.26 -3.58
C ARG A 211 -1.07 19.82 -3.86
N ALA A 212 -1.40 20.93 -3.20
CA ALA A 212 -2.73 21.53 -3.30
C ALA A 212 -3.15 21.84 -4.76
N GLU A 213 -2.21 22.26 -5.58
CA GLU A 213 -2.43 22.56 -7.01
C GLU A 213 -2.65 21.34 -7.89
N GLN A 214 -2.30 20.14 -7.42
CA GLN A 214 -2.51 18.89 -8.16
C GLN A 214 -3.94 18.35 -7.97
N ILE A 215 -4.58 18.64 -6.84
CA ILE A 215 -5.92 18.12 -6.52
C ILE A 215 -6.94 18.46 -7.61
N PRO A 216 -7.11 19.74 -8.05
CA PRO A 216 -8.06 20.06 -9.11
C PRO A 216 -7.76 19.35 -10.43
N VAL A 217 -6.49 19.08 -10.73
CA VAL A 217 -6.09 18.36 -11.94
C VAL A 217 -6.59 16.91 -11.90
N TYR A 218 -6.47 16.24 -10.74
CA TYR A 218 -6.95 14.86 -10.58
C TYR A 218 -8.47 14.77 -10.44
N GLU A 219 -9.13 15.79 -9.86
CA GLU A 219 -10.61 15.90 -9.86
C GLU A 219 -11.14 15.96 -11.30
N GLU A 220 -10.55 16.85 -12.12
CA GLU A 220 -10.93 16.97 -13.53
C GLU A 220 -10.67 15.67 -14.31
N LEU A 221 -9.50 15.05 -14.06
CA LEU A 221 -9.13 13.78 -14.70
C LEU A 221 -10.10 12.66 -14.33
N ALA A 222 -10.40 12.49 -13.06
CA ALA A 222 -11.38 11.52 -12.58
C ALA A 222 -12.77 11.77 -13.16
N GLY A 223 -13.21 13.03 -13.20
CA GLY A 223 -14.49 13.44 -13.79
C GLY A 223 -14.57 13.11 -15.29
N ARG A 224 -13.55 13.40 -16.07
CA ARG A 224 -13.49 13.09 -17.52
C ARG A 224 -13.58 11.59 -17.82
N HIS A 225 -13.00 10.77 -16.96
CA HIS A 225 -12.96 9.33 -17.14
C HIS A 225 -14.09 8.59 -16.39
N GLY A 226 -14.96 9.30 -15.68
CA GLY A 226 -16.04 8.71 -14.89
C GLY A 226 -15.56 7.87 -13.72
N LEU A 227 -14.34 8.13 -13.23
CA LEU A 227 -13.73 7.41 -12.13
C LEU A 227 -14.27 7.87 -10.77
N LEU A 228 -14.28 6.96 -9.82
CA LEU A 228 -14.54 7.28 -8.42
C LEU A 228 -13.37 8.07 -7.83
N MET A 229 -13.66 9.08 -7.03
CA MET A 229 -12.64 9.80 -6.29
C MET A 229 -12.52 9.21 -4.89
N THR A 230 -11.30 8.86 -4.49
CA THR A 230 -11.04 8.31 -3.16
C THR A 230 -10.09 9.19 -2.36
N VAL A 231 -10.02 8.91 -1.07
CA VAL A 231 -9.15 9.57 -0.11
C VAL A 231 -8.25 8.54 0.57
N GLY A 232 -6.96 8.85 0.70
CA GLY A 232 -6.01 8.04 1.44
C GLY A 232 -4.98 8.88 2.18
N THR A 233 -4.59 8.46 3.36
CA THR A 233 -3.53 9.14 4.11
C THR A 233 -2.15 8.68 3.68
N ASP A 234 -2.06 7.50 3.09
CA ASP A 234 -0.79 6.82 2.84
C ASP A 234 0.13 6.86 4.08
N TYR A 235 -0.50 6.62 5.24
CA TYR A 235 0.15 6.68 6.54
C TYR A 235 1.13 5.52 6.70
N HIS A 236 2.38 5.85 7.02
CA HIS A 236 3.43 4.89 7.35
C HIS A 236 3.94 5.03 8.79
N GLY A 237 3.62 6.13 9.47
CA GLY A 237 4.03 6.38 10.86
C GLY A 237 5.43 6.94 11.01
N PHE A 238 6.06 7.39 9.95
CA PHE A 238 7.39 7.98 9.98
C PHE A 238 7.37 9.29 10.80
N ASN A 239 8.22 9.37 11.84
CA ASN A 239 8.39 10.54 12.72
C ASN A 239 7.13 11.09 13.42
N GLY A 240 6.05 10.31 13.52
CA GLY A 240 4.83 10.72 14.21
C GLY A 240 4.00 11.80 13.50
N ALA A 241 4.47 12.37 12.40
CA ALA A 241 3.87 13.49 11.70
C ALA A 241 2.87 13.07 10.58
N ASP A 242 2.79 11.79 10.28
CA ASP A 242 2.18 11.31 9.05
C ASP A 242 0.66 11.28 9.05
N TYR A 243 0.01 11.47 10.20
CA TYR A 243 -1.43 11.31 10.27
C TYR A 243 -2.16 12.66 10.18
N GLU A 244 -1.99 13.34 9.08
CA GLU A 244 -2.94 14.36 8.67
C GLU A 244 -3.90 13.74 7.66
N ALA A 245 -5.08 13.31 8.16
CA ALA A 245 -6.16 12.95 7.25
C ALA A 245 -6.47 14.19 6.40
N PRO A 246 -6.47 14.09 5.07
CA PRO A 246 -6.92 15.19 4.25
C PRO A 246 -8.34 15.55 4.71
N LYS A 247 -8.61 16.82 4.96
CA LYS A 247 -9.93 17.34 5.33
C LYS A 247 -10.84 17.24 4.10
N THR A 248 -11.33 16.05 3.79
CA THR A 248 -11.97 15.85 2.51
C THR A 248 -13.24 15.04 2.63
N VAL A 249 -14.21 15.45 1.86
CA VAL A 249 -15.46 14.73 1.64
C VAL A 249 -15.18 13.58 0.69
N ILE A 250 -15.42 12.36 1.15
CA ILE A 250 -15.37 11.16 0.29
C ILE A 250 -16.52 11.23 -0.72
N ASP A 251 -16.27 10.85 -1.96
CA ASP A 251 -17.33 10.63 -2.96
C ASP A 251 -18.26 9.52 -2.44
N ILE A 252 -19.51 9.88 -2.16
CA ILE A 252 -20.50 8.94 -1.61
C ILE A 252 -20.72 7.74 -2.53
N ARG A 253 -20.59 7.93 -3.84
CA ARG A 253 -20.70 6.84 -4.84
C ARG A 253 -19.70 5.73 -4.63
N TYR A 254 -18.53 6.05 -4.07
CA TYR A 254 -17.52 5.05 -3.72
C TYR A 254 -18.01 4.12 -2.60
N LEU A 255 -18.55 4.70 -1.52
CA LEU A 255 -19.12 3.92 -0.42
C LEU A 255 -20.34 3.12 -0.86
N GLU A 256 -21.19 3.70 -1.72
CA GLU A 256 -22.34 3.00 -2.32
C GLU A 256 -21.91 1.81 -3.16
N LYS A 257 -20.87 1.96 -4.00
CA LYS A 257 -20.30 0.84 -4.79
C LYS A 257 -19.63 -0.23 -3.93
N LEU A 258 -19.00 0.14 -2.83
CA LEU A 258 -18.49 -0.82 -1.87
C LEU A 258 -19.62 -1.57 -1.15
N GLY A 259 -20.72 -0.89 -0.84
CA GLY A 259 -21.95 -1.50 -0.29
C GLY A 259 -21.66 -2.48 0.85
N ALA A 260 -22.08 -3.74 0.68
CA ALA A 260 -21.88 -4.81 1.67
C ALA A 260 -20.41 -5.19 1.92
N ARG A 261 -19.45 -4.69 1.10
CA ARG A 261 -18.00 -4.91 1.36
C ARG A 261 -17.47 -4.05 2.51
N VAL A 262 -18.20 -2.99 2.90
CA VAL A 262 -17.91 -2.26 4.15
C VAL A 262 -18.45 -3.12 5.30
N GLN A 263 -17.55 -3.65 6.07
CA GLN A 263 -17.88 -4.46 7.24
C GLN A 263 -18.08 -3.54 8.44
N TRP A 264 -19.34 -3.45 8.91
CA TRP A 264 -19.68 -2.66 10.08
C TRP A 264 -19.61 -3.53 11.35
N PRO A 265 -19.31 -2.95 12.52
CA PRO A 265 -19.42 -3.67 13.77
C PRO A 265 -20.85 -4.16 13.97
N ALA A 266 -21.01 -5.32 14.58
CA ALA A 266 -22.33 -5.80 14.98
C ALA A 266 -23.00 -4.75 15.88
N VAL A 267 -24.24 -4.36 15.55
CA VAL A 267 -25.02 -3.51 16.43
C VAL A 267 -25.40 -4.40 17.63
N GLU A 268 -24.78 -4.18 18.79
CA GLU A 268 -25.32 -4.75 20.02
C GLU A 268 -26.74 -4.22 20.16
N GLN A 269 -27.73 -5.10 20.02
CA GLN A 269 -29.10 -4.76 20.38
C GLN A 269 -29.06 -4.49 21.88
N ALA A 270 -29.17 -3.22 22.23
CA ALA A 270 -29.39 -2.83 23.63
C ALA A 270 -30.68 -3.51 24.07
N GLY A 271 -30.53 -4.57 24.91
CA GLY A 271 -31.62 -5.24 25.61
C GLY A 271 -32.19 -4.35 26.70
#